data_105796a6209af806d2a94ed341f1aa1a
#
_entry.id   105796a6209af806d2a94ed341f1aa1a
#
_cell.length_a   1.000
_cell.length_b   1.000
_cell.length_c   1.000
_cell.angle_alpha   90.00
_cell.angle_beta   90.00
_cell.angle_gamma   90.00
#
_symmetry.space_group_name_H-M   'P 1'
#
loop_
_entity.id
_entity.type
_entity.pdbx_description
1 polymer ?
#
loop_
_entity_poly.entity_id
_entity_poly.type
_entity_poly.pdbx_seq_one_letter_code
_entity_poly.pdbx_strand_id
1 'polypeptide(L)'
;MYSQLSKLKMKGNIKLDLTPAEKEKLRENKIKYSEISEYLVDDLVALLDIPEARAKEIRALAEFQSVPSVGIKFAQDLISLGYYSLDELKDKDGAKLTDDLELSAGTWIDPCVEDQFRLVVDYANNRDDRKKWWDFTEERKQYRINNGYPSTRPKKAWFELEKYQNKE
;
A
#
# COMPACT_ATOMS: atom_id res chain seq x y z
N MET A 1 5.86 -13.69 -26.83
CA MET A 1 5.70 -12.28 -27.17
C MET A 1 5.13 -11.40 -26.05
N TYR A 2 4.41 -11.96 -25.10
CA TYR A 2 3.81 -11.18 -24.01
C TYR A 2 4.77 -10.81 -22.85
N SER A 3 5.97 -11.39 -22.78
CA SER A 3 6.91 -11.16 -21.65
C SER A 3 7.80 -9.92 -21.79
N GLN A 4 7.87 -9.28 -22.97
CA GLN A 4 8.75 -8.12 -23.16
C GLN A 4 8.07 -6.76 -22.95
N LEU A 5 6.73 -6.67 -23.06
CA LEU A 5 5.99 -5.43 -22.82
C LEU A 5 5.82 -5.10 -21.32
N SER A 6 5.97 -6.08 -20.45
CA SER A 6 5.93 -5.86 -19.00
C SER A 6 7.24 -5.29 -18.44
N LYS A 7 8.33 -5.34 -19.18
CA LYS A 7 9.66 -4.86 -18.76
C LYS A 7 9.88 -3.34 -18.87
N LEU A 8 8.96 -2.63 -19.50
CA LEU A 8 9.03 -1.17 -19.69
C LEU A 8 8.26 -0.37 -18.63
N LYS A 9 7.64 -1.03 -17.64
CA LYS A 9 7.12 -0.32 -16.47
C LYS A 9 8.30 0.28 -15.72
N MET A 10 8.36 1.61 -15.66
CA MET A 10 9.20 2.31 -14.71
C MET A 10 8.77 1.87 -13.31
N LYS A 11 9.41 0.80 -12.83
CA LYS A 11 9.20 0.28 -11.48
C LYS A 11 9.70 1.35 -10.53
N GLY A 12 8.77 1.94 -9.78
CA GLY A 12 9.11 2.88 -8.72
C GLY A 12 10.13 2.28 -7.76
N ASN A 13 10.80 3.13 -7.01
CA ASN A 13 11.80 2.69 -6.03
C ASN A 13 11.09 2.01 -4.85
N ILE A 14 10.94 0.68 -4.92
CA ILE A 14 10.32 -0.13 -3.86
C ILE A 14 11.23 -0.13 -2.64
N LYS A 15 10.68 0.30 -1.50
CA LYS A 15 11.34 0.29 -0.20
C LYS A 15 10.79 -0.84 0.65
N LEU A 16 11.67 -1.57 1.32
CA LEU A 16 11.30 -2.65 2.21
C LEU A 16 12.06 -2.51 3.53
N ASP A 17 11.40 -2.80 4.62
CA ASP A 17 11.95 -2.80 5.99
C ASP A 17 12.62 -4.14 6.33
N LEU A 18 13.60 -4.54 5.53
CA LEU A 18 14.24 -5.83 5.62
C LEU A 18 15.30 -5.91 6.70
N THR A 19 15.37 -7.06 7.37
CA THR A 19 16.52 -7.40 8.23
C THR A 19 17.78 -7.62 7.38
N PRO A 20 18.99 -7.53 7.99
CA PRO A 20 20.23 -7.87 7.29
C PRO A 20 20.23 -9.28 6.70
N ALA A 21 19.67 -10.26 7.41
CA ALA A 21 19.55 -11.64 6.94
C ALA A 21 18.64 -11.78 5.72
N GLU A 22 17.48 -11.09 5.73
CA GLU A 22 16.56 -11.06 4.60
C GLU A 22 17.21 -10.42 3.36
N LYS A 23 17.94 -9.32 3.54
CA LYS A 23 18.69 -8.67 2.44
C LYS A 23 19.74 -9.60 1.84
N GLU A 24 20.47 -10.32 2.70
CA GLU A 24 21.49 -11.29 2.27
C GLU A 24 20.86 -12.41 1.44
N LYS A 25 19.77 -13.00 1.91
CA LYS A 25 19.05 -14.06 1.20
C LYS A 25 18.50 -13.60 -0.16
N LEU A 26 17.97 -12.39 -0.26
CA LEU A 26 17.56 -11.83 -1.54
C LEU A 26 18.73 -11.69 -2.50
N ARG A 27 19.88 -11.22 -2.01
CA ARG A 27 21.10 -11.07 -2.81
C ARG A 27 21.64 -12.40 -3.27
N GLU A 28 21.74 -13.39 -2.37
CA GLU A 28 22.20 -14.75 -2.70
C GLU A 28 21.34 -15.40 -3.78
N ASN A 29 20.02 -15.20 -3.72
CA ASN A 29 19.06 -15.72 -4.69
C ASN A 29 18.87 -14.81 -5.91
N LYS A 30 19.61 -13.68 -5.99
CA LYS A 30 19.53 -12.69 -7.09
C LYS A 30 18.12 -12.15 -7.34
N ILE A 31 17.34 -11.97 -6.27
CA ILE A 31 15.98 -11.46 -6.31
C ILE A 31 16.00 -9.94 -6.15
N LYS A 32 15.47 -9.22 -7.13
CA LYS A 32 15.26 -7.77 -7.03
C LYS A 32 13.98 -7.48 -6.25
N TYR A 33 13.94 -6.35 -5.52
CA TYR A 33 12.76 -5.94 -4.76
C TYR A 33 11.51 -5.82 -5.65
N SER A 34 11.68 -5.36 -6.88
CA SER A 34 10.61 -5.26 -7.87
C SER A 34 10.05 -6.60 -8.37
N GLU A 35 10.75 -7.70 -8.10
CA GLU A 35 10.37 -9.05 -8.53
C GLU A 35 9.67 -9.84 -7.40
N ILE A 36 9.77 -9.36 -6.15
CA ILE A 36 9.26 -10.08 -4.98
C ILE A 36 7.77 -10.41 -5.10
N SER A 37 6.97 -9.49 -5.62
CA SER A 37 5.53 -9.71 -5.79
C SER A 37 5.17 -10.79 -6.82
N GLU A 38 6.13 -11.21 -7.65
CA GLU A 38 5.95 -12.28 -8.64
C GLU A 38 6.12 -13.68 -8.04
N TYR A 39 6.72 -13.77 -6.83
CA TYR A 39 6.93 -15.04 -6.13
C TYR A 39 5.68 -15.47 -5.34
N LEU A 40 5.48 -16.77 -5.23
CA LEU A 40 4.52 -17.32 -4.28
C LEU A 40 5.02 -17.13 -2.85
N VAL A 41 4.13 -17.04 -1.89
CA VAL A 41 4.48 -16.90 -0.47
C VAL A 41 5.35 -18.07 -0.02
N ASP A 42 5.00 -19.30 -0.37
CA ASP A 42 5.76 -20.50 -0.01
C ASP A 42 7.19 -20.49 -0.58
N ASP A 43 7.38 -19.98 -1.78
CA ASP A 43 8.70 -19.83 -2.37
C ASP A 43 9.54 -18.82 -1.60
N LEU A 44 8.96 -17.70 -1.17
CA LEU A 44 9.65 -16.71 -0.34
C LEU A 44 10.00 -17.24 1.03
N VAL A 45 9.12 -18.05 1.63
CA VAL A 45 9.41 -18.75 2.89
C VAL A 45 10.67 -19.61 2.75
N ALA A 46 10.75 -20.40 1.70
CA ALA A 46 11.88 -21.31 1.45
C ALA A 46 13.16 -20.54 1.10
N LEU A 47 13.06 -19.55 0.21
CA LEU A 47 14.24 -18.79 -0.29
C LEU A 47 14.84 -17.87 0.77
N LEU A 48 14.01 -17.26 1.61
CA LEU A 48 14.43 -16.28 2.61
C LEU A 48 14.60 -16.88 4.01
N ASP A 49 14.18 -18.11 4.21
CA ASP A 49 14.17 -18.79 5.53
C ASP A 49 13.44 -17.94 6.59
N ILE A 50 12.19 -17.58 6.29
CA ILE A 50 11.35 -16.72 7.13
C ILE A 50 9.97 -17.34 7.35
N PRO A 51 9.24 -16.94 8.42
CA PRO A 51 7.86 -17.38 8.63
C PRO A 51 6.93 -16.95 7.50
N GLU A 52 5.85 -17.71 7.27
CA GLU A 52 4.84 -17.42 6.27
C GLU A 52 4.24 -16.00 6.41
N ALA A 53 3.94 -15.59 7.64
CA ALA A 53 3.40 -14.26 7.92
C ALA A 53 4.35 -13.15 7.44
N ARG A 54 5.66 -13.32 7.64
CA ARG A 54 6.67 -12.37 7.18
C ARG A 54 6.82 -12.37 5.67
N ALA A 55 6.81 -13.54 5.04
CA ALA A 55 6.86 -13.67 3.58
C ALA A 55 5.64 -12.97 2.92
N LYS A 56 4.46 -13.17 3.49
CA LYS A 56 3.21 -12.54 3.06
C LYS A 56 3.28 -11.01 3.18
N GLU A 57 3.83 -10.49 4.27
CA GLU A 57 4.03 -9.06 4.51
C GLU A 57 5.00 -8.44 3.48
N ILE A 58 6.19 -9.04 3.31
CA ILE A 58 7.20 -8.56 2.36
C ILE A 58 6.65 -8.56 0.93
N ARG A 59 5.95 -9.61 0.55
CA ARG A 59 5.31 -9.71 -0.76
C ARG A 59 4.27 -8.61 -0.96
N ALA A 60 3.42 -8.38 0.03
CA ALA A 60 2.39 -7.33 -0.02
C ALA A 60 3.00 -5.93 -0.12
N LEU A 61 4.04 -5.63 0.66
CA LEU A 61 4.76 -4.35 0.58
C LEU A 61 5.30 -4.10 -0.84
N ALA A 62 5.88 -5.12 -1.47
CA ALA A 62 6.38 -5.00 -2.83
C ALA A 62 5.25 -4.83 -3.85
N GLU A 63 4.16 -5.58 -3.71
CA GLU A 63 3.02 -5.52 -4.63
C GLU A 63 2.32 -4.16 -4.58
N PHE A 64 2.01 -3.64 -3.40
CA PHE A 64 1.34 -2.34 -3.27
C PHE A 64 2.18 -1.18 -3.79
N GLN A 65 3.49 -1.21 -3.57
CA GLN A 65 4.39 -0.18 -4.09
C GLN A 65 4.63 -0.28 -5.60
N SER A 66 4.17 -1.32 -6.26
CA SER A 66 4.15 -1.40 -7.73
C SER A 66 3.10 -0.48 -8.36
N VAL A 67 2.12 -0.04 -7.57
CA VAL A 67 1.14 0.97 -8.00
C VAL A 67 1.82 2.34 -8.05
N PRO A 68 1.69 3.09 -9.16
CA PRO A 68 2.30 4.41 -9.29
C PRO A 68 1.94 5.34 -8.12
N SER A 69 2.91 6.10 -7.63
CA SER A 69 2.78 7.06 -6.52
C SER A 69 2.44 6.47 -5.14
N VAL A 70 2.48 5.16 -4.98
CA VAL A 70 2.30 4.48 -3.69
C VAL A 70 3.66 4.18 -3.04
N GLY A 71 3.85 4.67 -1.82
CA GLY A 71 5.06 4.43 -1.02
C GLY A 71 4.86 3.38 0.07
N ILE A 72 5.94 3.10 0.81
CA ILE A 72 5.94 2.06 1.86
C ILE A 72 4.95 2.38 3.00
N LYS A 73 4.81 3.64 3.40
CA LYS A 73 3.89 4.00 4.49
C LYS A 73 2.45 3.62 4.17
N PHE A 74 2.00 3.96 2.98
CA PHE A 74 0.65 3.61 2.55
C PHE A 74 0.48 2.10 2.36
N ALA A 75 1.50 1.41 1.86
CA ALA A 75 1.49 -0.05 1.78
C ALA A 75 1.36 -0.69 3.18
N GLN A 76 2.02 -0.13 4.19
CA GLN A 76 1.87 -0.56 5.59
C GLN A 76 0.46 -0.29 6.14
N ASP A 77 -0.17 0.82 5.76
CA ASP A 77 -1.55 1.12 6.14
C ASP A 77 -2.53 0.06 5.59
N LEU A 78 -2.35 -0.36 4.33
CA LEU A 78 -3.14 -1.44 3.73
C LEU A 78 -2.97 -2.75 4.49
N ILE A 79 -1.75 -3.12 4.85
CA ILE A 79 -1.45 -4.33 5.63
C ILE A 79 -2.09 -4.24 7.01
N SER A 80 -2.05 -3.07 7.67
CA SER A 80 -2.68 -2.87 8.98
C SER A 80 -4.19 -3.08 8.96
N LEU A 81 -4.83 -2.87 7.81
CA LEU A 81 -6.24 -3.17 7.59
C LEU A 81 -6.50 -4.64 7.19
N GLY A 82 -5.46 -5.45 7.08
CA GLY A 82 -5.57 -6.88 6.76
C GLY A 82 -5.54 -7.21 5.27
N TYR A 83 -5.13 -6.26 4.41
CA TYR A 83 -4.99 -6.50 2.97
C TYR A 83 -3.54 -6.85 2.62
N TYR A 84 -3.36 -7.90 1.82
CA TYR A 84 -2.05 -8.42 1.44
C TYR A 84 -1.87 -8.58 -0.07
N SER A 85 -2.88 -8.22 -0.86
CA SER A 85 -2.80 -8.25 -2.33
C SER A 85 -3.71 -7.19 -2.96
N LEU A 86 -3.38 -6.79 -4.19
CA LEU A 86 -4.23 -5.91 -4.98
C LEU A 86 -5.57 -6.57 -5.33
N ASP A 87 -5.60 -7.89 -5.49
CA ASP A 87 -6.84 -8.60 -5.78
C ASP A 87 -7.87 -8.48 -4.65
N GLU A 88 -7.42 -8.40 -3.40
CA GLU A 88 -8.31 -8.18 -2.25
C GLU A 88 -8.93 -6.78 -2.23
N LEU A 89 -8.37 -5.83 -2.97
CA LEU A 89 -8.87 -4.45 -3.07
C LEU A 89 -9.87 -4.25 -4.21
N LYS A 90 -10.05 -5.23 -5.08
CA LYS A 90 -11.07 -5.15 -6.14
C LYS A 90 -12.45 -4.91 -5.55
N ASP A 91 -13.18 -4.01 -6.18
CA ASP A 91 -14.56 -3.64 -5.81
C ASP A 91 -14.71 -3.07 -4.39
N LYS A 92 -13.61 -2.68 -3.74
CA LYS A 92 -13.64 -1.95 -2.47
C LYS A 92 -13.96 -0.47 -2.69
N ASP A 93 -14.38 0.19 -1.62
CA ASP A 93 -14.66 1.62 -1.58
C ASP A 93 -13.52 2.37 -0.89
N GLY A 94 -12.85 3.28 -1.61
CA GLY A 94 -11.73 4.05 -1.07
C GLY A 94 -12.11 4.94 0.12
N ALA A 95 -13.31 5.51 0.13
CA ALA A 95 -13.80 6.28 1.27
C ALA A 95 -14.00 5.40 2.50
N LYS A 96 -14.59 4.22 2.32
CA LYS A 96 -14.80 3.24 3.41
C LYS A 96 -13.47 2.73 3.99
N LEU A 97 -12.49 2.44 3.14
CA LEU A 97 -11.15 2.03 3.59
C LEU A 97 -10.48 3.13 4.41
N THR A 98 -10.66 4.39 4.03
CA THR A 98 -10.17 5.54 4.79
C THR A 98 -10.84 5.62 6.16
N ASP A 99 -12.17 5.48 6.20
CA ASP A 99 -12.93 5.49 7.44
C ASP A 99 -12.49 4.36 8.38
N ASP A 100 -12.24 3.18 7.85
CA ASP A 100 -11.75 2.02 8.62
C ASP A 100 -10.34 2.26 9.17
N LEU A 101 -9.45 2.88 8.39
CA LEU A 101 -8.10 3.23 8.85
C LEU A 101 -8.15 4.27 9.97
N GLU A 102 -8.98 5.31 9.84
CA GLU A 102 -9.16 6.32 10.88
C GLU A 102 -9.67 5.72 12.20
N LEU A 103 -10.65 4.83 12.13
CA LEU A 103 -11.14 4.11 13.32
C LEU A 103 -10.05 3.25 13.95
N SER A 104 -9.30 2.51 13.17
CA SER A 104 -8.20 1.67 13.64
C SER A 104 -7.07 2.49 14.27
N ALA A 105 -6.74 3.62 13.68
CA ALA A 105 -5.70 4.52 14.17
C ALA A 105 -6.12 5.37 15.38
N GLY A 106 -7.43 5.55 15.61
CA GLY A 106 -7.96 6.44 16.63
C GLY A 106 -7.76 7.92 16.33
N THR A 107 -7.44 8.27 15.10
CA THR A 107 -7.26 9.64 14.61
C THR A 107 -7.82 9.78 13.21
N TRP A 108 -8.25 10.99 12.84
CA TRP A 108 -8.43 11.29 11.43
C TRP A 108 -7.06 11.50 10.76
N ILE A 109 -6.97 11.17 9.48
CA ILE A 109 -5.71 11.13 8.73
C ILE A 109 -5.67 12.21 7.65
N ASP A 110 -4.47 12.44 7.09
CA ASP A 110 -4.31 13.37 5.99
C ASP A 110 -5.24 12.99 4.83
N PRO A 111 -6.04 13.93 4.30
CA PRO A 111 -6.94 13.67 3.19
C PRO A 111 -6.29 13.04 1.95
N CYS A 112 -5.01 13.28 1.72
CA CYS A 112 -4.26 12.66 0.62
C CYS A 112 -4.22 11.14 0.73
N VAL A 113 -4.37 10.56 1.93
CA VAL A 113 -4.42 9.11 2.12
C VAL A 113 -5.68 8.52 1.50
N GLU A 114 -6.82 9.22 1.58
CA GLU A 114 -8.04 8.77 0.87
C GLU A 114 -7.84 8.77 -0.65
N ASP A 115 -7.12 9.74 -1.18
CA ASP A 115 -6.79 9.77 -2.60
C ASP A 115 -5.96 8.54 -2.99
N GLN A 116 -5.05 8.10 -2.12
CA GLN A 116 -4.27 6.88 -2.33
C GLN A 116 -5.14 5.62 -2.25
N PHE A 117 -6.10 5.53 -1.32
CA PHE A 117 -7.05 4.42 -1.29
C PHE A 117 -7.88 4.34 -2.56
N ARG A 118 -8.37 5.47 -3.07
CA ARG A 118 -9.11 5.53 -4.34
C ARG A 118 -8.25 5.06 -5.51
N LEU A 119 -7.00 5.49 -5.56
CA LEU A 119 -6.04 5.05 -6.57
C LEU A 119 -5.83 3.53 -6.55
N VAL A 120 -5.55 2.93 -5.40
CA VAL A 120 -5.25 1.48 -5.36
C VAL A 120 -6.47 0.63 -5.69
N VAL A 121 -7.68 1.07 -5.33
CA VAL A 121 -8.92 0.39 -5.73
C VAL A 121 -9.12 0.50 -7.25
N ASP A 122 -8.95 1.68 -7.82
CA ASP A 122 -9.01 1.87 -9.28
C ASP A 122 -7.97 1.02 -10.00
N TYR A 123 -6.73 1.00 -9.50
CA TYR A 123 -5.67 0.17 -10.07
C TYR A 123 -5.96 -1.33 -9.94
N ALA A 124 -6.50 -1.77 -8.81
CA ALA A 124 -6.89 -3.18 -8.62
C ALA A 124 -7.94 -3.61 -9.65
N ASN A 125 -8.90 -2.74 -9.95
CA ASN A 125 -9.97 -3.01 -10.92
C ASN A 125 -9.51 -2.91 -12.38
N ASN A 126 -8.72 -1.90 -12.73
CA ASN A 126 -8.47 -1.50 -14.12
C ASN A 126 -7.03 -1.72 -14.59
N ARG A 127 -6.07 -1.90 -13.69
CA ARG A 127 -4.63 -2.01 -13.99
C ARG A 127 -4.10 -0.83 -14.83
N ASP A 128 -4.69 0.36 -14.66
CA ASP A 128 -4.28 1.58 -15.33
C ASP A 128 -3.15 2.27 -14.54
N ASP A 129 -1.93 2.23 -15.06
CA ASP A 129 -0.73 2.79 -14.43
C ASP A 129 -0.46 4.26 -14.78
N ARG A 130 -1.36 4.92 -15.51
CA ARG A 130 -1.25 6.33 -15.90
C ARG A 130 -1.67 7.28 -14.79
N LYS A 131 -2.57 6.83 -13.89
CA LYS A 131 -3.11 7.64 -12.81
C LYS A 131 -2.18 7.68 -11.60
N LYS A 132 -2.23 8.81 -10.88
CA LYS A 132 -1.55 9.06 -9.61
C LYS A 132 -2.58 9.40 -8.55
N TRP A 133 -2.20 9.36 -7.26
CA TRP A 133 -3.15 9.63 -6.18
C TRP A 133 -3.80 11.02 -6.29
N TRP A 134 -3.08 12.04 -6.73
CA TRP A 134 -3.62 13.41 -6.88
C TRP A 134 -4.66 13.56 -7.97
N ASP A 135 -4.78 12.60 -8.89
CA ASP A 135 -5.85 12.58 -9.88
C ASP A 135 -7.22 12.29 -9.26
N PHE A 136 -7.26 11.79 -8.02
CA PHE A 136 -8.46 11.47 -7.25
C PHE A 136 -8.89 12.57 -6.27
N THR A 137 -8.12 13.64 -6.14
CA THR A 137 -8.35 14.70 -5.15
C THR A 137 -9.71 15.38 -5.33
N GLU A 138 -10.09 15.73 -6.55
CA GLU A 138 -11.37 16.39 -6.81
C GLU A 138 -12.56 15.45 -6.59
N GLU A 139 -12.43 14.18 -6.99
CA GLU A 139 -13.44 13.15 -6.71
C GLU A 139 -13.66 12.98 -5.20
N ARG A 140 -12.59 12.89 -4.41
CA ARG A 140 -12.68 12.82 -2.94
C ARG A 140 -13.38 14.04 -2.35
N LYS A 141 -12.96 15.23 -2.74
CA LYS A 141 -13.57 16.48 -2.24
C LYS A 141 -15.06 16.52 -2.52
N GLN A 142 -15.46 16.20 -3.74
CA GLN A 142 -16.87 16.21 -4.15
C GLN A 142 -17.66 15.13 -3.38
N TYR A 143 -17.09 13.95 -3.21
CA TYR A 143 -17.72 12.88 -2.42
C TYR A 143 -17.94 13.31 -0.97
N ARG A 144 -16.94 13.92 -0.33
CA ARG A 144 -17.03 14.33 1.07
C ARG A 144 -17.95 15.54 1.28
N ILE A 145 -18.07 16.44 0.31
CA ILE A 145 -19.09 17.49 0.32
C ILE A 145 -20.50 16.89 0.31
N ASN A 146 -20.73 15.88 -0.52
CA ASN A 146 -22.06 15.28 -0.69
C ASN A 146 -22.44 14.31 0.43
N ASN A 147 -21.47 13.56 0.98
CA ASN A 147 -21.72 12.46 1.90
C ASN A 147 -21.18 12.71 3.32
N GLY A 148 -20.22 13.63 3.48
CA GLY A 148 -19.56 13.89 4.76
C GLY A 148 -18.69 12.73 5.22
N TYR A 149 -18.43 12.69 6.51
CA TYR A 149 -17.70 11.64 7.20
C TYR A 149 -18.62 10.91 8.19
N PRO A 150 -18.31 9.66 8.57
CA PRO A 150 -19.09 8.94 9.57
C PRO A 150 -19.14 9.70 10.92
N SER A 151 -20.25 9.58 11.64
CA SER A 151 -20.38 10.16 12.98
C SER A 151 -19.37 9.58 13.99
N THR A 152 -18.87 8.38 13.70
CA THR A 152 -17.84 7.66 14.48
C THR A 152 -16.41 8.10 14.19
N ARG A 153 -16.22 9.05 13.27
CA ARG A 153 -14.89 9.55 12.91
C ARG A 153 -14.15 10.05 14.13
N PRO A 154 -12.88 9.65 14.36
CA PRO A 154 -12.06 10.19 15.44
C PRO A 154 -11.94 11.71 15.37
N LYS A 155 -11.95 12.37 16.53
CA LYS A 155 -11.81 13.84 16.61
C LYS A 155 -10.35 14.28 16.65
N LYS A 156 -9.45 13.43 17.16
CA LYS A 156 -8.02 13.70 17.25
C LYS A 156 -7.39 13.62 15.86
N ALA A 157 -6.52 14.57 15.56
CA ALA A 157 -5.78 14.57 14.30
C ALA A 157 -4.54 13.65 14.38
N TRP A 158 -4.14 13.09 13.24
CA TRP A 158 -2.96 12.24 13.13
C TRP A 158 -1.67 12.93 13.60
N PHE A 159 -1.53 14.24 13.36
CA PHE A 159 -0.35 15.03 13.75
C PHE A 159 -0.31 15.33 15.26
N GLU A 160 -1.38 15.08 16.01
CA GLU A 160 -1.42 15.21 17.46
C GLU A 160 -0.84 13.98 18.19
N LEU A 161 -0.49 12.90 17.45
CA LEU A 161 0.17 11.74 18.03
C LEU A 161 1.60 12.09 18.45
N GLU A 162 2.05 11.63 19.63
CA GLU A 162 3.36 11.89 20.22
C GLU A 162 4.52 11.64 19.25
N LYS A 163 4.42 10.56 18.45
CA LYS A 163 5.42 10.19 17.43
C LYS A 163 5.66 11.27 16.36
N TYR A 164 4.75 12.24 16.21
CA TYR A 164 4.85 13.35 15.26
C TYR A 164 5.20 14.68 15.92
N GLN A 165 5.09 14.78 17.26
CA GLN A 165 5.35 16.01 18.00
C GLN A 165 6.84 16.20 18.34
N ASN A 166 7.64 15.12 18.32
CA ASN A 166 9.08 15.14 18.69
C ASN A 166 10.02 15.23 17.48
N LYS A 167 9.57 15.85 16.39
CA LYS A 167 10.43 16.17 15.24
C LYS A 167 10.77 17.67 15.24
N GLU A 168 11.58 18.09 16.20
CA GLU A 168 12.42 19.30 16.10
C GLU A 168 13.85 18.92 15.73
#